data_1fc883c366c5436cc09e1b42c3df3da5
#
_entry.id   1fc883c366c5436cc09e1b42c3df3da5
#
_cell.length_a   1.000
_cell.length_b   1.000
_cell.length_c   1.000
_cell.angle_alpha   90.00
_cell.angle_beta   90.00
_cell.angle_gamma   90.00
#
_symmetry.space_group_name_H-M   'P 1'
#
loop_
_entity.id
_entity.type
_entity.pdbx_description
1 polymer ?
#
loop_
_entity_poly.entity_id
_entity_poly.type
_entity_poly.pdbx_seq_one_letter_code
_entity_poly.pdbx_strand_id
1 'polypeptide(L)'
;PTTRLTRQKDFMQAAISKGIAKLKSNPMFVSDVYQAIVPYMNTDITLDRAVYLGAEAIDYRITADSFYQLTGEDKQVDFTTKTGNQDFYDDYYLDDDALQKIIMEVFYHEVVLDTTTHTP
;
A
#
# COMPACT_ATOMS: atom_id res chain seq x y z
N PRO A 1 13.32 -13.56 1.82
CA PRO A 1 12.15 -12.71 2.09
C PRO A 1 12.09 -11.49 1.16
N THR A 2 13.18 -10.72 1.03
CA THR A 2 13.25 -9.52 0.16
C THR A 2 12.87 -9.76 -1.30
N THR A 3 13.29 -10.88 -1.89
CA THR A 3 13.00 -11.20 -3.30
C THR A 3 11.51 -11.47 -3.57
N ARG A 4 10.78 -12.04 -2.60
CA ARG A 4 9.34 -12.27 -2.73
C ARG A 4 8.56 -10.96 -2.64
N LEU A 5 8.89 -10.12 -1.67
CA LEU A 5 8.28 -8.80 -1.49
C LEU A 5 8.53 -7.89 -2.70
N THR A 6 9.76 -7.89 -3.24
CA THR A 6 10.08 -7.14 -4.45
C THR A 6 9.23 -7.58 -5.63
N ARG A 7 9.09 -8.89 -5.87
CA ARG A 7 8.24 -9.42 -6.94
C ARG A 7 6.76 -9.08 -6.75
N GLN A 8 6.27 -9.08 -5.51
CA GLN A 8 4.90 -8.66 -5.20
C GLN A 8 4.70 -7.17 -5.50
N LYS A 9 5.66 -6.32 -5.13
CA LYS A 9 5.66 -4.89 -5.46
C LYS A 9 5.62 -4.67 -6.97
N ASP A 10 6.51 -5.33 -7.71
CA ASP A 10 6.60 -5.20 -9.18
C ASP A 10 5.29 -5.66 -9.86
N PHE A 11 4.72 -6.77 -9.38
CA PHE A 11 3.43 -7.25 -9.85
C PHE A 11 2.30 -6.25 -9.59
N MET A 12 2.20 -5.71 -8.37
CA MET A 12 1.19 -4.72 -8.01
C MET A 12 1.33 -3.45 -8.85
N GLN A 13 2.55 -2.94 -9.01
CA GLN A 13 2.81 -1.78 -9.85
C GLN A 13 2.38 -2.01 -11.30
N ALA A 14 2.74 -3.16 -11.87
CA ALA A 14 2.34 -3.51 -13.24
C ALA A 14 0.83 -3.68 -13.38
N ALA A 15 0.17 -4.34 -12.42
CA ALA A 15 -1.27 -4.55 -12.41
C ALA A 15 -2.04 -3.23 -12.35
N ILE A 16 -1.66 -2.33 -11.43
CA ILE A 16 -2.30 -1.02 -11.28
C ILE A 16 -2.07 -0.15 -12.52
N SER A 17 -0.85 -0.09 -13.03
CA SER A 17 -0.53 0.69 -14.23
C SER A 17 -1.32 0.21 -15.45
N LYS A 18 -1.44 -1.09 -15.65
CA LYS A 18 -2.27 -1.67 -16.71
C LYS A 18 -3.76 -1.41 -16.48
N GLY A 19 -4.22 -1.49 -15.24
CA GLY A 19 -5.60 -1.17 -14.87
C GLY A 19 -5.96 0.27 -15.21
N ILE A 20 -5.14 1.24 -14.83
CA ILE A 20 -5.34 2.67 -15.15
C ILE A 20 -5.32 2.89 -16.67
N ALA A 21 -4.38 2.29 -17.40
CA ALA A 21 -4.33 2.40 -18.84
C ALA A 21 -5.59 1.82 -19.53
N LYS A 22 -6.09 0.69 -19.02
CA LYS A 22 -7.30 0.06 -19.50
C LYS A 22 -8.53 0.92 -19.21
N LEU A 23 -8.60 1.50 -18.02
CA LEU A 23 -9.67 2.40 -17.60
C LEU A 23 -9.74 3.66 -18.49
N LYS A 24 -8.60 4.26 -18.85
CA LYS A 24 -8.52 5.38 -19.81
C LYS A 24 -9.08 5.04 -21.18
N SER A 25 -8.94 3.79 -21.63
CA SER A 25 -9.43 3.33 -22.93
C SER A 25 -10.86 2.77 -22.89
N ASN A 26 -11.34 2.36 -21.74
CA ASN A 26 -12.66 1.76 -21.53
C ASN A 26 -13.24 2.18 -20.18
N PRO A 27 -14.13 3.18 -20.13
CA PRO A 27 -14.75 3.64 -18.87
C PRO A 27 -15.58 2.56 -18.15
N MET A 28 -16.09 1.55 -18.89
CA MET A 28 -16.85 0.45 -18.31
C MET A 28 -15.97 -0.62 -17.61
N PHE A 29 -14.66 -0.51 -17.77
CA PHE A 29 -13.71 -1.49 -17.23
C PHE A 29 -13.85 -1.72 -15.72
N VAL A 30 -14.12 -0.66 -14.94
CA VAL A 30 -14.32 -0.80 -13.48
C VAL A 30 -15.56 -1.64 -13.18
N SER A 31 -16.65 -1.40 -13.90
CA SER A 31 -17.90 -2.17 -13.74
C SER A 31 -17.67 -3.64 -14.09
N ASP A 32 -16.98 -3.92 -15.18
CA ASP A 32 -16.69 -5.28 -15.63
C ASP A 32 -15.83 -6.03 -14.60
N VAL A 33 -14.79 -5.38 -14.10
CA VAL A 33 -13.91 -5.94 -13.06
C VAL A 33 -14.68 -6.14 -11.76
N TYR A 34 -15.44 -5.14 -11.31
CA TYR A 34 -16.23 -5.24 -10.09
C TYR A 34 -17.20 -6.43 -10.13
N GLN A 35 -17.95 -6.57 -11.23
CA GLN A 35 -18.89 -7.68 -11.39
C GLN A 35 -18.21 -9.05 -11.42
N ALA A 36 -17.00 -9.11 -11.97
CA ALA A 36 -16.22 -10.34 -12.03
C ALA A 36 -15.69 -10.80 -10.66
N ILE A 37 -15.34 -9.86 -9.78
CA ILE A 37 -14.67 -10.17 -8.51
C ILE A 37 -15.60 -10.14 -7.29
N VAL A 38 -16.70 -9.36 -7.32
CA VAL A 38 -17.59 -9.20 -6.17
C VAL A 38 -18.15 -10.51 -5.63
N PRO A 39 -18.44 -11.56 -6.44
CA PRO A 39 -18.89 -12.85 -5.90
C PRO A 39 -17.87 -13.56 -5.01
N TYR A 40 -16.60 -13.17 -5.11
CA TYR A 40 -15.48 -13.76 -4.35
C TYR A 40 -14.95 -12.84 -3.24
N MET A 41 -15.58 -11.68 -3.06
CA MET A 41 -15.18 -10.69 -2.06
C MET A 41 -16.29 -10.47 -1.02
N ASN A 42 -15.87 -10.18 0.20
CA ASN A 42 -16.75 -9.58 1.19
C ASN A 42 -16.39 -8.11 1.32
N THR A 43 -17.21 -7.21 0.77
CA THR A 43 -16.94 -5.78 0.71
C THR A 43 -18.23 -4.98 0.86
N ASP A 44 -18.14 -3.82 1.49
CA ASP A 44 -19.19 -2.80 1.59
C ASP A 44 -19.07 -1.72 0.49
N ILE A 45 -18.07 -1.83 -0.39
CA ILE A 45 -17.92 -0.97 -1.55
C ILE A 45 -18.97 -1.36 -2.58
N THR A 46 -19.89 -0.47 -2.88
CA THR A 46 -20.91 -0.65 -3.90
C THR A 46 -20.34 -0.36 -5.30
N LEU A 47 -21.04 -0.81 -6.35
CA LEU A 47 -20.60 -0.59 -7.73
C LEU A 47 -20.42 0.90 -8.07
N ASP A 48 -21.33 1.75 -7.63
CA ASP A 48 -21.25 3.21 -7.85
C ASP A 48 -20.01 3.82 -7.17
N ARG A 49 -19.70 3.38 -5.96
CA ARG A 49 -18.47 3.80 -5.26
C ARG A 49 -17.20 3.30 -5.96
N ALA A 50 -17.21 2.04 -6.44
CA ALA A 50 -16.09 1.50 -7.20
C ALA A 50 -15.86 2.27 -8.51
N VAL A 51 -16.93 2.62 -9.22
CA VAL A 51 -16.86 3.43 -10.45
C VAL A 51 -16.34 4.83 -10.14
N TYR A 52 -16.82 5.47 -9.07
CA TYR A 52 -16.32 6.77 -8.63
C TYR A 52 -14.81 6.73 -8.32
N LEU A 53 -14.36 5.76 -7.52
CA LEU A 53 -12.94 5.59 -7.18
C LEU A 53 -12.09 5.31 -8.43
N GLY A 54 -12.62 4.54 -9.38
CA GLY A 54 -11.94 4.29 -10.63
C GLY A 54 -11.80 5.56 -11.49
N ALA A 55 -12.82 6.41 -11.51
CA ALA A 55 -12.76 7.69 -12.21
C ALA A 55 -11.69 8.63 -11.60
N GLU A 56 -11.63 8.71 -10.27
CA GLU A 56 -10.59 9.48 -9.57
C GLU A 56 -9.18 8.92 -9.84
N ALA A 57 -9.04 7.59 -9.95
CA ALA A 57 -7.75 6.95 -10.17
C ALA A 57 -7.14 7.20 -11.56
N ILE A 58 -7.91 7.68 -12.54
CA ILE A 58 -7.44 7.94 -13.91
C ILE A 58 -6.26 8.91 -13.94
N ASP A 59 -6.27 9.91 -13.08
CA ASP A 59 -5.25 10.95 -13.02
C ASP A 59 -4.06 10.60 -12.13
N TYR A 60 -4.14 9.49 -11.40
CA TYR A 60 -3.06 9.05 -10.54
C TYR A 60 -1.91 8.46 -11.34
N ARG A 61 -0.70 8.81 -10.93
CA ARG A 61 0.54 8.20 -11.42
C ARG A 61 1.12 7.32 -10.34
N ILE A 62 1.24 6.04 -10.64
CA ILE A 62 1.85 5.07 -9.75
C ILE A 62 3.20 4.65 -10.34
N THR A 63 4.25 5.00 -9.64
CA THR A 63 5.65 4.70 -9.99
C THR A 63 6.25 3.76 -8.95
N ALA A 64 7.49 3.35 -9.13
CA ALA A 64 8.21 2.58 -8.13
C ALA A 64 8.28 3.30 -6.78
N ASP A 65 8.34 4.64 -6.79
CA ASP A 65 8.43 5.48 -5.59
C ASP A 65 7.08 5.63 -4.86
N SER A 66 5.99 5.14 -5.45
CA SER A 66 4.67 5.11 -4.79
C SER A 66 4.51 3.93 -3.83
N PHE A 67 5.51 3.07 -3.73
CA PHE A 67 5.47 1.88 -2.88
C PHE A 67 6.54 1.97 -1.80
N TYR A 68 6.10 1.91 -0.58
CA TYR A 68 6.97 1.88 0.60
C TYR A 68 7.03 0.46 1.13
N GLN A 69 8.21 0.06 1.56
CA GLN A 69 8.42 -1.22 2.21
C GLN A 69 8.98 -0.99 3.61
N LEU A 70 8.27 -1.51 4.59
CA LEU A 70 8.76 -1.50 5.96
C LEU A 70 9.93 -2.47 6.09
N THR A 71 10.99 -2.00 6.70
CA THR A 71 12.18 -2.79 7.00
C THR A 71 12.20 -3.23 8.45
N GLY A 72 12.89 -4.31 8.72
CA GLY A 72 12.99 -4.89 10.05
C GLY A 72 13.78 -6.19 10.03
N GLU A 73 13.72 -6.92 11.12
CA GLU A 73 14.44 -8.19 11.32
C GLU A 73 13.48 -9.31 11.66
N ASP A 74 13.70 -10.48 11.06
CA ASP A 74 13.05 -11.72 11.49
C ASP A 74 13.69 -12.19 12.80
N LYS A 75 12.89 -12.41 13.83
CA LYS A 75 13.33 -12.95 15.11
C LYS A 75 12.49 -14.15 15.49
N GLN A 76 13.16 -15.21 15.90
CA GLN A 76 12.51 -16.35 16.51
C GLN A 76 12.14 -16.04 17.96
N VAL A 77 10.87 -16.23 18.28
CA VAL A 77 10.33 -16.03 19.63
C VAL A 77 9.91 -17.38 20.20
N ASP A 78 10.56 -17.77 21.26
CA ASP A 78 10.25 -19.01 21.98
C ASP A 78 9.08 -18.78 22.94
N PHE A 79 8.19 -19.74 23.02
CA PHE A 79 7.07 -19.70 23.94
C PHE A 79 6.74 -21.10 24.49
N THR A 80 6.06 -21.13 25.61
CA THR A 80 5.56 -22.37 26.17
C THR A 80 4.09 -22.53 25.88
N THR A 81 3.72 -23.64 25.24
CA THR A 81 2.33 -23.96 24.91
C THR A 81 1.51 -24.19 26.20
N LYS A 82 0.17 -24.14 26.09
CA LYS A 82 -0.73 -24.45 27.21
C LYS A 82 -0.54 -25.86 27.76
N THR A 83 0.06 -26.76 27.00
CA THR A 83 0.37 -28.14 27.41
C THR A 83 1.78 -28.28 28.00
N GLY A 84 2.53 -27.17 28.16
CA GLY A 84 3.85 -27.14 28.75
C GLY A 84 5.00 -27.47 27.80
N ASN A 85 4.73 -27.67 26.51
CA ASN A 85 5.77 -27.91 25.52
C ASN A 85 6.43 -26.60 25.09
N GLN A 86 7.73 -26.62 24.81
CA GLN A 86 8.42 -25.50 24.17
C GLN A 86 8.13 -25.50 22.68
N ASP A 87 7.85 -24.34 22.13
CA ASP A 87 7.62 -24.12 20.72
C ASP A 87 8.12 -22.73 20.34
N PHE A 88 8.18 -22.41 19.07
CA PHE A 88 8.61 -21.10 18.58
C PHE A 88 7.76 -20.64 17.42
N TYR A 89 7.77 -19.33 17.18
CA TYR A 89 7.26 -18.70 15.98
C TYR A 89 8.23 -17.63 15.50
N ASP A 90 8.20 -17.37 14.21
CA ASP A 90 8.97 -16.28 13.62
C ASP A 90 8.14 -15.00 13.70
N ASP A 91 8.71 -13.96 14.28
CA ASP A 91 8.13 -12.63 14.40
C ASP A 91 9.00 -11.62 13.64
N TYR A 92 8.35 -10.58 13.08
CA TYR A 92 9.04 -9.55 12.32
C TYR A 92 9.06 -8.25 13.10
N TYR A 93 10.23 -7.87 13.57
CA TYR A 93 10.45 -6.64 14.34
C TYR A 93 10.75 -5.50 13.38
N LEU A 94 9.86 -4.54 13.30
CA LEU A 94 10.05 -3.35 12.46
C LEU A 94 11.20 -2.49 12.97
N ASP A 95 11.90 -1.87 12.02
CA ASP A 95 12.85 -0.79 12.30
C ASP A 95 12.05 0.50 12.55
N ASP A 96 12.03 0.96 13.79
CA ASP A 96 11.25 2.12 14.22
C ASP A 96 11.72 3.42 13.55
N ASP A 97 13.02 3.59 13.33
CA ASP A 97 13.57 4.78 12.67
C ASP A 97 13.16 4.82 11.19
N ALA A 98 13.23 3.67 10.51
CA ALA A 98 12.78 3.54 9.11
C ALA A 98 11.27 3.74 9.00
N LEU A 99 10.48 3.21 9.94
CA LEU A 99 9.04 3.41 10.00
C LEU A 99 8.69 4.90 10.18
N GLN A 100 9.33 5.57 11.13
CA GLN A 100 9.11 7.01 11.37
C GLN A 100 9.44 7.85 10.13
N LYS A 101 10.55 7.54 9.46
CA LYS A 101 10.93 8.23 8.22
C LYS A 101 9.87 8.09 7.13
N ILE A 102 9.32 6.90 6.93
CA ILE A 102 8.24 6.67 5.96
C ILE A 102 6.98 7.45 6.37
N ILE A 103 6.61 7.44 7.64
CA ILE A 103 5.45 8.19 8.15
C ILE A 103 5.61 9.69 7.86
N MET A 104 6.79 10.24 8.15
CA MET A 104 7.07 11.65 7.89
C MET A 104 7.01 12.00 6.41
N GLU A 105 7.55 11.13 5.54
CA GLU A 105 7.55 11.35 4.10
C GLU A 105 6.14 11.25 3.49
N VAL A 106 5.32 10.30 3.95
CA VAL A 106 3.99 10.04 3.36
C VAL A 106 2.91 10.99 3.89
N PHE A 107 2.94 11.31 5.17
CA PHE A 107 1.83 12.02 5.83
C PHE A 107 2.15 13.45 6.25
N TYR A 108 3.43 13.83 6.26
CA TYR A 108 3.85 15.14 6.71
C TYR A 108 4.70 15.82 5.63
N HIS A 109 4.34 17.05 5.30
CA HIS A 109 5.15 17.91 4.44
C HIS A 109 5.92 18.90 5.30
N GLU A 110 7.17 19.12 4.98
CA GLU A 110 7.95 20.18 5.61
C GLU A 110 7.33 21.53 5.21
N VAL A 111 6.84 22.28 6.20
CA VAL A 111 6.34 23.63 5.98
C VAL A 111 7.54 24.56 6.00
N VAL A 112 7.98 25.00 4.83
CA VAL A 112 8.94 26.08 4.72
C VAL A 112 8.22 27.37 5.10
N LEU A 113 8.47 27.85 6.32
CA LEU A 113 8.04 29.18 6.72
C LEU A 113 8.83 30.19 5.89
N ASP A 114 8.13 30.86 4.98
CA ASP A 114 8.72 31.98 4.24
C ASP A 114 9.02 33.10 5.24
N THR A 115 10.29 33.21 5.66
CA THR A 115 10.77 34.25 6.56
C THR A 115 11.07 35.55 5.81
N THR A 116 10.73 35.65 4.54
CA THR A 116 10.90 36.88 3.77
C THR A 116 9.66 37.77 3.93
N THR A 117 9.90 38.89 4.59
CA THR A 117 9.12 40.11 4.63
C THR A 117 8.28 40.35 5.90
N HIS A 118 8.90 41.05 6.85
CA HIS A 118 8.37 42.34 7.22
C HIS A 118 9.54 43.19 7.75
N THR A 119 10.09 44.00 6.86
CA THR A 119 10.84 45.19 7.30
C THR A 119 9.83 46.32 7.30
N PRO A 120 9.70 47.08 8.43
CA PRO A 120 8.81 48.22 8.54
C PRO A 120 9.23 49.39 7.65
#